data_e99bff4ae16f3feb34e1f635ce666983
#
_entry.id   e99bff4ae16f3feb34e1f635ce666983
#
_cell.length_a   1.000
_cell.length_b   1.000
_cell.length_c   1.000
_cell.angle_alpha   90.00
_cell.angle_beta   90.00
_cell.angle_gamma   90.00
#
_symmetry.space_group_name_H-M   'P 1'
#
loop_
_entity.id
_entity.type
_entity.pdbx_description
1 polymer ?
#
loop_
_entity_poly.entity_id
_entity_poly.type
_entity_poly.pdbx_seq_one_letter_code
_entity_poly.pdbx_strand_id
1 'polypeptide(L)'
;LGGADLLDIACNPELVEIALEASNIPVCVSSVEPKLFPQAVKAGASIIEIGNFDSFYPDGRFFSADEVLSLAIESRRLLPEVVLSVTVPHTLPLDNQAQLALDLVDSGVDLIQSEGGTSSHPVNPGTVGLIEKATPTLAGTFTIASALKESYKDVPIICASGLSEVTVPMAISVGATGVGIGSAVNKLNNELAMLATVKGLRQAINSFQLVSTINQ
;
A
#
# COMPACT_ATOMS: atom_id res chain seq x y z
N LEU A 1 -1.18 9.48 16.98
CA LEU A 1 -0.06 10.09 17.73
C LEU A 1 1.20 10.24 16.85
N GLY A 2 1.54 9.26 16.00
CA GLY A 2 2.72 9.32 15.12
C GLY A 2 2.54 10.16 13.86
N GLY A 3 1.32 10.51 13.47
CA GLY A 3 1.03 11.27 12.25
C GLY A 3 0.72 10.38 11.04
N ALA A 4 0.27 9.14 11.25
CA ALA A 4 -0.33 8.34 10.18
C ALA A 4 -1.70 8.94 9.79
N ASP A 5 -2.02 8.86 8.49
CA ASP A 5 -3.29 9.36 7.95
C ASP A 5 -4.35 8.25 7.86
N LEU A 6 -3.92 6.99 7.87
CA LEU A 6 -4.73 5.81 7.65
C LEU A 6 -4.16 4.65 8.47
N LEU A 7 -5.03 3.78 8.98
CA LEU A 7 -4.67 2.52 9.59
C LEU A 7 -5.17 1.38 8.70
N ASP A 8 -4.27 0.48 8.28
CA ASP A 8 -4.63 -0.74 7.56
C ASP A 8 -4.50 -1.96 8.47
N ILE A 9 -5.56 -2.78 8.52
CA ILE A 9 -5.68 -3.96 9.41
C ILE A 9 -6.31 -5.13 8.66
N ALA A 10 -6.19 -6.32 9.25
CA ALA A 10 -6.89 -7.49 8.73
C ALA A 10 -8.41 -7.29 8.72
N CYS A 11 -9.09 -7.83 7.70
CA CYS A 11 -10.53 -7.70 7.53
C CYS A 11 -11.30 -8.51 8.58
N ASN A 12 -11.40 -7.93 9.79
CA ASN A 12 -12.12 -8.48 10.93
C ASN A 12 -12.92 -7.37 11.62
N PRO A 13 -14.26 -7.48 11.75
CA PRO A 13 -15.11 -6.46 12.38
C PRO A 13 -14.68 -6.08 13.80
N GLU A 14 -14.25 -7.04 14.63
CA GLU A 14 -13.82 -6.76 16.00
C GLU A 14 -12.54 -5.89 16.03
N LEU A 15 -11.60 -6.13 15.08
CA LEU A 15 -10.41 -5.31 14.97
C LEU A 15 -10.75 -3.89 14.49
N VAL A 16 -11.77 -3.73 13.64
CA VAL A 16 -12.24 -2.40 13.20
C VAL A 16 -12.79 -1.62 14.39
N GLU A 17 -13.62 -2.24 15.23
CA GLU A 17 -14.16 -1.60 16.45
C GLU A 17 -13.05 -1.16 17.40
N ILE A 18 -12.07 -2.02 17.68
CA ILE A 18 -10.90 -1.70 18.51
C ILE A 18 -10.08 -0.54 17.91
N ALA A 19 -9.88 -0.53 16.60
CA ALA A 19 -9.13 0.52 15.92
C ALA A 19 -9.83 1.88 16.02
N LEU A 20 -11.14 1.90 15.86
CA LEU A 20 -11.97 3.12 15.97
C LEU A 20 -12.08 3.64 17.40
N GLU A 21 -12.08 2.76 18.41
CA GLU A 21 -11.99 3.16 19.81
C GLU A 21 -10.63 3.79 20.16
N ALA A 22 -9.54 3.28 19.54
CA ALA A 22 -8.18 3.73 19.81
C ALA A 22 -7.79 4.99 19.03
N SER A 23 -8.44 5.29 17.90
CA SER A 23 -8.03 6.36 16.98
C SER A 23 -9.20 6.89 16.15
N ASN A 24 -9.10 8.19 15.77
CA ASN A 24 -10.05 8.85 14.88
C ASN A 24 -9.61 8.87 13.40
N ILE A 25 -8.51 8.18 13.06
CA ILE A 25 -8.08 8.11 11.64
C ILE A 25 -8.89 7.06 10.88
N PRO A 26 -9.07 7.21 9.56
CA PRO A 26 -9.76 6.22 8.75
C PRO A 26 -9.15 4.82 8.88
N VAL A 27 -10.00 3.79 8.85
CA VAL A 27 -9.59 2.39 8.91
C VAL A 27 -9.80 1.75 7.54
N CYS A 28 -8.73 1.20 6.99
CA CYS A 28 -8.72 0.29 5.86
C CYS A 28 -8.71 -1.15 6.36
N VAL A 29 -9.39 -2.04 5.67
CA VAL A 29 -9.34 -3.47 5.94
C VAL A 29 -8.90 -4.24 4.71
N SER A 30 -7.90 -5.12 4.87
CA SER A 30 -7.30 -5.88 3.78
C SER A 30 -7.72 -7.35 3.82
N SER A 31 -8.12 -7.89 2.65
CA SER A 31 -8.45 -9.30 2.45
C SER A 31 -8.34 -9.69 0.97
N VAL A 32 -8.23 -10.99 0.71
CA VAL A 32 -8.41 -11.60 -0.61
C VAL A 32 -9.80 -12.26 -0.77
N GLU A 33 -10.68 -12.04 0.19
CA GLU A 33 -12.04 -12.58 0.21
C GLU A 33 -13.08 -11.44 0.22
N PRO A 34 -13.60 -11.00 -0.95
CA PRO A 34 -14.53 -9.87 -1.05
C PRO A 34 -15.76 -9.96 -0.15
N LYS A 35 -16.21 -11.17 0.12
CA LYS A 35 -17.41 -11.43 0.95
C LYS A 35 -17.26 -11.04 2.43
N LEU A 36 -16.03 -10.85 2.90
CA LEU A 36 -15.75 -10.40 4.27
C LEU A 36 -15.95 -8.89 4.43
N PHE A 37 -15.74 -8.10 3.39
CA PHE A 37 -15.78 -6.64 3.46
C PHE A 37 -17.08 -6.03 3.97
N PRO A 38 -18.29 -6.51 3.57
CA PRO A 38 -19.53 -5.88 4.03
C PRO A 38 -19.69 -5.83 5.55
N GLN A 39 -19.21 -6.85 6.27
CA GLN A 39 -19.28 -6.87 7.73
C GLN A 39 -18.29 -5.89 8.38
N ALA A 40 -17.07 -5.80 7.83
CA ALA A 40 -16.05 -4.86 8.29
C ALA A 40 -16.48 -3.39 8.01
N VAL A 41 -17.07 -3.12 6.85
CA VAL A 41 -17.64 -1.79 6.53
C VAL A 41 -18.78 -1.44 7.45
N LYS A 42 -19.66 -2.41 7.79
CA LYS A 42 -20.72 -2.21 8.77
C LYS A 42 -20.18 -1.90 10.18
N ALA A 43 -19.02 -2.45 10.54
CA ALA A 43 -18.31 -2.14 11.79
C ALA A 43 -17.61 -0.77 11.78
N GLY A 44 -17.53 -0.10 10.61
CA GLY A 44 -17.00 1.27 10.48
C GLY A 44 -15.73 1.40 9.64
N ALA A 45 -15.24 0.34 8.97
CA ALA A 45 -14.17 0.49 8.00
C ALA A 45 -14.62 1.40 6.84
N SER A 46 -13.78 2.36 6.47
CA SER A 46 -14.08 3.35 5.44
C SER A 46 -13.40 3.06 4.10
N ILE A 47 -12.41 2.18 4.10
CA ILE A 47 -11.64 1.74 2.93
C ILE A 47 -11.55 0.23 2.98
N ILE A 48 -11.65 -0.42 1.83
CA ILE A 48 -11.39 -1.84 1.66
C ILE A 48 -10.21 -2.05 0.71
N GLU A 49 -9.42 -3.07 0.95
CA GLU A 49 -8.27 -3.39 0.12
C GLU A 49 -8.25 -4.88 -0.27
N ILE A 50 -8.15 -5.15 -1.58
CA ILE A 50 -7.68 -6.43 -2.09
C ILE A 50 -6.15 -6.39 -2.04
N GLY A 51 -5.57 -7.12 -1.09
CA GLY A 51 -4.13 -7.02 -0.85
C GLY A 51 -3.62 -7.96 0.22
N ASN A 52 -2.45 -7.61 0.78
CA ASN A 52 -1.69 -8.41 1.73
C ASN A 52 -1.24 -9.75 1.15
N PHE A 53 -0.87 -9.77 -0.13
CA PHE A 53 -0.44 -10.98 -0.84
C PHE A 53 0.85 -11.56 -0.27
N ASP A 54 1.71 -10.72 0.33
CA ASP A 54 2.95 -11.10 1.00
C ASP A 54 2.77 -12.22 2.04
N SER A 55 1.58 -12.29 2.66
CA SER A 55 1.27 -13.33 3.66
C SER A 55 1.06 -14.72 3.05
N PHE A 56 0.80 -14.81 1.75
CA PHE A 56 0.49 -16.05 1.03
C PHE A 56 1.70 -16.62 0.29
N TYR A 57 2.68 -15.79 -0.08
CA TYR A 57 3.84 -16.23 -0.85
C TYR A 57 4.68 -17.31 -0.17
N PRO A 58 4.90 -17.30 1.17
CA PRO A 58 5.62 -18.37 1.85
C PRO A 58 4.97 -19.75 1.69
N ASP A 59 3.65 -19.79 1.52
CA ASP A 59 2.87 -21.02 1.31
C ASP A 59 2.77 -21.41 -0.18
N GLY A 60 3.48 -20.69 -1.06
CA GLY A 60 3.49 -20.93 -2.51
C GLY A 60 2.22 -20.45 -3.24
N ARG A 61 1.38 -19.65 -2.62
CA ARG A 61 0.20 -19.06 -3.23
C ARG A 61 0.57 -17.75 -3.91
N PHE A 62 0.40 -17.68 -5.21
CA PHE A 62 0.60 -16.50 -6.04
C PHE A 62 -0.73 -16.06 -6.68
N PHE A 63 -0.81 -14.78 -7.00
CA PHE A 63 -2.02 -14.19 -7.58
C PHE A 63 -1.73 -13.73 -9.01
N SER A 64 -2.53 -14.20 -9.96
CA SER A 64 -2.46 -13.73 -11.35
C SER A 64 -3.16 -12.39 -11.52
N ALA A 65 -2.85 -11.67 -12.61
CA ALA A 65 -3.52 -10.42 -12.95
C ALA A 65 -5.05 -10.60 -13.08
N ASP A 66 -5.49 -11.65 -13.77
CA ASP A 66 -6.92 -11.95 -13.97
C ASP A 66 -7.63 -12.25 -12.65
N GLU A 67 -6.97 -12.94 -11.72
CA GLU A 67 -7.53 -13.22 -10.42
C GLU A 67 -7.70 -11.93 -9.61
N VAL A 68 -6.69 -11.08 -9.54
CA VAL A 68 -6.74 -9.80 -8.82
C VAL A 68 -7.83 -8.90 -9.40
N LEU A 69 -7.92 -8.80 -10.72
CA LEU A 69 -8.97 -8.04 -11.40
C LEU A 69 -10.37 -8.58 -11.07
N SER A 70 -10.53 -9.89 -11.06
CA SER A 70 -11.82 -10.53 -10.70
C SER A 70 -12.24 -10.22 -9.27
N LEU A 71 -11.30 -10.25 -8.31
CA LEU A 71 -11.55 -9.89 -6.91
C LEU A 71 -11.92 -8.40 -6.75
N ALA A 72 -11.27 -7.52 -7.51
CA ALA A 72 -11.60 -6.09 -7.52
C ALA A 72 -13.02 -5.84 -8.05
N ILE A 73 -13.39 -6.46 -9.16
CA ILE A 73 -14.73 -6.35 -9.75
C ILE A 73 -15.80 -6.88 -8.78
N GLU A 74 -15.56 -8.03 -8.12
CA GLU A 74 -16.49 -8.57 -7.12
C GLU A 74 -16.63 -7.62 -5.93
N SER A 75 -15.51 -7.05 -5.44
CA SER A 75 -15.53 -6.11 -4.32
C SER A 75 -16.33 -4.84 -4.66
N ARG A 76 -16.09 -4.26 -5.85
CA ARG A 76 -16.84 -3.10 -6.33
C ARG A 76 -18.33 -3.38 -6.48
N ARG A 77 -18.68 -4.57 -6.97
CA ARG A 77 -20.09 -4.99 -7.09
C ARG A 77 -20.77 -5.11 -5.72
N LEU A 78 -20.08 -5.60 -4.70
CA LEU A 78 -20.61 -5.75 -3.34
C LEU A 78 -20.74 -4.42 -2.61
N LEU A 79 -19.79 -3.51 -2.84
CA LEU A 79 -19.65 -2.23 -2.13
C LEU A 79 -19.37 -1.09 -3.13
N PRO A 80 -20.37 -0.64 -3.90
CA PRO A 80 -20.18 0.29 -5.01
C PRO A 80 -19.67 1.66 -4.60
N GLU A 81 -19.95 2.11 -3.37
CA GLU A 81 -19.64 3.47 -2.89
C GLU A 81 -18.43 3.53 -1.92
N VAL A 82 -17.89 2.37 -1.52
CA VAL A 82 -16.76 2.32 -0.59
C VAL A 82 -15.46 2.50 -1.35
N VAL A 83 -14.51 3.25 -0.79
CA VAL A 83 -13.19 3.40 -1.38
C VAL A 83 -12.51 2.03 -1.48
N LEU A 84 -12.15 1.64 -2.69
CA LEU A 84 -11.50 0.38 -3.02
C LEU A 84 -10.04 0.60 -3.38
N SER A 85 -9.15 0.08 -2.55
CA SER A 85 -7.74 -0.08 -2.82
C SER A 85 -7.45 -1.47 -3.38
N VAL A 86 -6.51 -1.56 -4.32
CA VAL A 86 -6.05 -2.86 -4.81
C VAL A 86 -4.52 -2.88 -4.91
N THR A 87 -3.92 -3.87 -4.28
CA THR A 87 -2.49 -4.14 -4.40
C THR A 87 -2.19 -4.85 -5.72
N VAL A 88 -1.17 -4.38 -6.42
CA VAL A 88 -0.64 -5.04 -7.62
C VAL A 88 0.46 -6.00 -7.19
N PRO A 89 0.34 -7.32 -7.46
CA PRO A 89 1.33 -8.30 -7.04
C PRO A 89 2.70 -8.05 -7.66
N HIS A 90 3.75 -7.92 -6.82
CA HIS A 90 5.12 -7.71 -7.30
C HIS A 90 5.74 -8.95 -7.98
N THR A 91 5.10 -10.09 -7.87
CA THR A 91 5.49 -11.33 -8.55
C THR A 91 5.18 -11.32 -10.04
N LEU A 92 4.35 -10.39 -10.49
CA LEU A 92 4.11 -10.16 -11.92
C LEU A 92 5.28 -9.40 -12.55
N PRO A 93 5.60 -9.64 -13.82
CA PRO A 93 6.50 -8.78 -14.61
C PRO A 93 6.05 -7.32 -14.59
N LEU A 94 6.98 -6.37 -14.69
CA LEU A 94 6.66 -4.94 -14.55
C LEU A 94 5.65 -4.43 -15.59
N ASP A 95 5.72 -4.92 -16.82
CA ASP A 95 4.74 -4.63 -17.87
C ASP A 95 3.34 -5.13 -17.52
N ASN A 96 3.25 -6.33 -16.93
CA ASN A 96 1.97 -6.88 -16.46
C ASN A 96 1.45 -6.12 -15.23
N GLN A 97 2.33 -5.62 -14.35
CA GLN A 97 1.93 -4.75 -13.24
C GLN A 97 1.30 -3.45 -13.77
N ALA A 98 1.92 -2.83 -14.78
CA ALA A 98 1.38 -1.63 -15.43
C ALA A 98 0.00 -1.90 -16.06
N GLN A 99 -0.12 -2.97 -16.84
CA GLN A 99 -1.38 -3.31 -17.51
C GLN A 99 -2.48 -3.61 -16.48
N LEU A 100 -2.19 -4.41 -15.44
CA LEU A 100 -3.14 -4.68 -14.37
C LEU A 100 -3.62 -3.39 -13.68
N ALA A 101 -2.71 -2.46 -13.41
CA ALA A 101 -3.10 -1.18 -12.80
C ALA A 101 -4.08 -0.38 -13.68
N LEU A 102 -3.88 -0.37 -15.01
CA LEU A 102 -4.80 0.26 -15.95
C LEU A 102 -6.18 -0.42 -15.92
N ASP A 103 -6.22 -1.76 -15.99
CA ASP A 103 -7.45 -2.55 -15.98
C ASP A 103 -8.22 -2.40 -14.66
N LEU A 104 -7.52 -2.32 -13.53
CA LEU A 104 -8.10 -2.07 -12.20
C LEU A 104 -8.78 -0.71 -12.15
N VAL A 105 -8.12 0.35 -12.64
CA VAL A 105 -8.72 1.70 -12.68
C VAL A 105 -9.94 1.71 -13.60
N ASP A 106 -9.89 1.05 -14.74
CA ASP A 106 -11.04 0.92 -15.64
C ASP A 106 -12.21 0.13 -15.03
N SER A 107 -11.92 -0.76 -14.07
CA SER A 107 -12.94 -1.49 -13.32
C SER A 107 -13.53 -0.71 -12.13
N GLY A 108 -13.06 0.53 -11.88
CA GLY A 108 -13.55 1.42 -10.83
C GLY A 108 -12.79 1.31 -9.51
N VAL A 109 -11.52 0.90 -9.52
CA VAL A 109 -10.64 0.96 -8.35
C VAL A 109 -10.25 2.43 -8.10
N ASP A 110 -10.29 2.86 -6.83
CA ASP A 110 -10.04 4.24 -6.43
C ASP A 110 -8.58 4.50 -6.05
N LEU A 111 -7.84 3.45 -5.67
CA LEU A 111 -6.48 3.55 -5.19
C LEU A 111 -5.68 2.30 -5.57
N ILE A 112 -4.48 2.50 -6.12
CA ILE A 112 -3.55 1.41 -6.45
C ILE A 112 -2.46 1.33 -5.38
N GLN A 113 -2.14 0.13 -4.92
CA GLN A 113 -0.99 -0.10 -4.05
C GLN A 113 0.05 -0.97 -4.75
N SER A 114 1.32 -0.59 -4.66
CA SER A 114 2.45 -1.42 -5.06
C SER A 114 3.03 -2.17 -3.87
N GLU A 115 3.62 -3.33 -4.11
CA GLU A 115 4.35 -4.11 -3.11
C GLU A 115 5.69 -4.59 -3.67
N GLY A 116 6.55 -5.23 -2.85
CA GLY A 116 7.84 -5.72 -3.36
C GLY A 116 8.86 -6.15 -2.31
N GLY A 117 8.59 -5.89 -1.01
CA GLY A 117 9.56 -6.17 0.04
C GLY A 117 9.95 -7.63 0.23
N THR A 118 9.07 -8.57 -0.14
CA THR A 118 9.36 -10.01 -0.02
C THR A 118 10.24 -10.55 -1.14
N SER A 119 10.30 -9.88 -2.29
CA SER A 119 11.20 -10.27 -3.41
C SER A 119 12.61 -9.69 -3.26
N SER A 120 12.83 -8.79 -2.31
CA SER A 120 14.15 -8.18 -2.13
C SER A 120 15.06 -9.04 -1.27
N HIS A 121 16.30 -9.19 -1.71
CA HIS A 121 17.37 -9.88 -0.97
C HIS A 121 18.57 -8.96 -0.82
N PRO A 122 18.52 -7.97 0.11
CA PRO A 122 19.62 -7.03 0.31
C PRO A 122 20.91 -7.75 0.68
N VAL A 123 22.01 -7.40 0.01
CA VAL A 123 23.34 -7.98 0.27
C VAL A 123 24.25 -7.03 1.03
N ASN A 124 23.95 -5.72 1.04
CA ASN A 124 24.72 -4.73 1.72
C ASN A 124 24.09 -4.32 3.05
N PRO A 125 24.89 -3.96 4.08
CA PRO A 125 24.39 -3.42 5.34
C PRO A 125 24.05 -1.92 5.22
N GLY A 126 23.37 -1.40 6.24
CA GLY A 126 23.10 0.03 6.41
C GLY A 126 22.22 0.63 5.31
N THR A 127 22.49 1.87 4.95
CA THR A 127 21.68 2.65 4.00
C THR A 127 21.56 1.97 2.63
N VAL A 128 22.64 1.38 2.13
CA VAL A 128 22.61 0.68 0.84
C VAL A 128 21.65 -0.49 0.88
N GLY A 129 21.68 -1.31 1.92
CA GLY A 129 20.73 -2.42 2.10
C GLY A 129 19.26 -1.96 2.23
N LEU A 130 19.01 -0.78 2.82
CA LEU A 130 17.66 -0.21 2.87
C LEU A 130 17.17 0.18 1.48
N ILE A 131 18.05 0.72 0.63
CA ILE A 131 17.73 1.04 -0.77
C ILE A 131 17.49 -0.23 -1.57
N GLU A 132 18.38 -1.22 -1.45
CA GLU A 132 18.20 -2.53 -2.12
C GLU A 132 16.87 -3.17 -1.75
N LYS A 133 16.49 -3.11 -0.47
CA LYS A 133 15.22 -3.64 0.02
C LYS A 133 14.00 -2.96 -0.59
N ALA A 134 14.06 -1.66 -0.82
CA ALA A 134 12.95 -0.90 -1.40
C ALA A 134 12.89 -0.99 -2.93
N THR A 135 13.97 -1.40 -3.61
CA THR A 135 14.09 -1.37 -5.08
C THR A 135 12.92 -2.05 -5.80
N PRO A 136 12.46 -3.26 -5.44
CA PRO A 136 11.35 -3.89 -6.16
C PRO A 136 10.05 -3.07 -6.09
N THR A 137 9.67 -2.57 -4.93
CA THR A 137 8.46 -1.77 -4.79
C THR A 137 8.59 -0.40 -5.47
N LEU A 138 9.77 0.22 -5.44
CA LEU A 138 10.03 1.47 -6.17
C LEU A 138 9.92 1.30 -7.68
N ALA A 139 10.45 0.20 -8.22
CA ALA A 139 10.34 -0.14 -9.64
C ALA A 139 8.88 -0.36 -10.06
N GLY A 140 8.12 -1.13 -9.30
CA GLY A 140 6.69 -1.34 -9.52
C GLY A 140 5.91 -0.02 -9.47
N THR A 141 6.14 0.80 -8.43
CA THR A 141 5.51 2.12 -8.30
C THR A 141 5.79 3.02 -9.50
N PHE A 142 7.07 3.12 -9.93
CA PHE A 142 7.45 3.92 -11.09
C PHE A 142 6.76 3.47 -12.37
N THR A 143 6.72 2.16 -12.59
CA THR A 143 6.13 1.57 -13.81
C THR A 143 4.61 1.82 -13.84
N ILE A 144 3.92 1.60 -12.73
CA ILE A 144 2.49 1.86 -12.58
C ILE A 144 2.20 3.36 -12.76
N ALA A 145 2.95 4.23 -12.07
CA ALA A 145 2.75 5.68 -12.16
C ALA A 145 2.95 6.21 -13.58
N SER A 146 3.96 5.70 -14.30
CA SER A 146 4.22 6.05 -15.70
C SER A 146 3.06 5.64 -16.60
N ALA A 147 2.56 4.41 -16.49
CA ALA A 147 1.46 3.89 -17.29
C ALA A 147 0.15 4.68 -17.04
N LEU A 148 -0.18 4.96 -15.79
CA LEU A 148 -1.38 5.74 -15.43
C LEU A 148 -1.28 7.16 -15.97
N LYS A 149 -0.12 7.81 -15.85
CA LYS A 149 0.11 9.16 -16.38
C LYS A 149 -0.01 9.21 -17.90
N GLU A 150 0.59 8.27 -18.61
CA GLU A 150 0.50 8.17 -20.09
C GLU A 150 -0.93 7.93 -20.56
N SER A 151 -1.75 7.26 -19.75
CA SER A 151 -3.17 6.98 -20.01
C SER A 151 -4.11 8.06 -19.49
N TYR A 152 -3.58 9.19 -19.00
CA TYR A 152 -4.35 10.31 -18.42
C TYR A 152 -5.27 9.88 -17.27
N LYS A 153 -4.85 8.88 -16.48
CA LYS A 153 -5.57 8.41 -15.30
C LYS A 153 -4.95 9.02 -14.04
N ASP A 154 -5.76 9.77 -13.28
CA ASP A 154 -5.34 10.42 -12.03
C ASP A 154 -5.89 9.62 -10.85
N VAL A 155 -5.14 8.59 -10.46
CA VAL A 155 -5.49 7.71 -9.34
C VAL A 155 -4.34 7.69 -8.33
N PRO A 156 -4.61 7.84 -7.02
CA PRO A 156 -3.60 7.77 -5.99
C PRO A 156 -2.84 6.43 -6.01
N ILE A 157 -1.54 6.48 -5.75
CA ILE A 157 -0.67 5.30 -5.67
C ILE A 157 -0.03 5.27 -4.29
N ILE A 158 -0.25 4.18 -3.55
CA ILE A 158 0.47 3.86 -2.32
C ILE A 158 1.66 2.97 -2.66
N CYS A 159 2.85 3.43 -2.33
CA CYS A 159 4.04 2.58 -2.37
C CYS A 159 4.20 1.87 -1.04
N ALA A 160 4.11 0.55 -1.02
CA ALA A 160 4.18 -0.23 0.21
C ALA A 160 5.24 -1.35 0.13
N SER A 161 5.55 -1.91 1.31
CA SER A 161 6.51 -3.00 1.50
C SER A 161 7.98 -2.59 1.34
N GLY A 162 8.78 -2.91 2.33
CA GLY A 162 10.24 -2.73 2.29
C GLY A 162 10.78 -1.31 2.49
N LEU A 163 9.91 -0.33 2.75
CA LEU A 163 10.31 1.07 2.90
C LEU A 163 10.90 1.40 4.28
N SER A 164 11.67 2.49 4.30
CA SER A 164 12.33 3.08 5.48
C SER A 164 12.33 4.61 5.36
N GLU A 165 12.74 5.32 6.41
CA GLU A 165 12.90 6.79 6.38
C GLU A 165 13.81 7.26 5.23
N VAL A 166 14.81 6.46 4.84
CA VAL A 166 15.71 6.76 3.72
C VAL A 166 15.01 6.65 2.37
N THR A 167 14.09 5.69 2.22
CA THR A 167 13.51 5.34 0.92
C THR A 167 12.11 5.90 0.68
N VAL A 168 11.45 6.41 1.72
CA VAL A 168 10.15 7.10 1.60
C VAL A 168 10.21 8.32 0.66
N PRO A 169 11.22 9.21 0.70
CA PRO A 169 11.35 10.27 -0.29
C PRO A 169 11.47 9.75 -1.74
N MET A 170 12.16 8.61 -1.91
CA MET A 170 12.29 7.96 -3.23
C MET A 170 10.93 7.47 -3.74
N ALA A 171 10.10 6.89 -2.86
CA ALA A 171 8.76 6.45 -3.22
C ALA A 171 7.91 7.60 -3.79
N ILE A 172 7.94 8.76 -3.14
CA ILE A 172 7.24 9.95 -3.64
C ILE A 172 7.84 10.43 -4.98
N SER A 173 9.18 10.43 -5.10
CA SER A 173 9.84 10.88 -6.33
C SER A 173 9.56 10.00 -7.56
N VAL A 174 9.23 8.72 -7.36
CA VAL A 174 8.86 7.79 -8.45
C VAL A 174 7.37 7.75 -8.74
N GLY A 175 6.56 8.62 -8.08
CA GLY A 175 5.16 8.83 -8.42
C GLY A 175 4.15 8.33 -7.39
N ALA A 176 4.59 7.86 -6.21
CA ALA A 176 3.65 7.56 -5.15
C ALA A 176 3.03 8.84 -4.57
N THR A 177 1.75 8.80 -4.25
CA THR A 177 1.03 9.85 -3.52
C THR A 177 1.03 9.62 -2.01
N GLY A 178 1.33 8.39 -1.58
CA GLY A 178 1.46 7.97 -0.20
C GLY A 178 2.33 6.73 -0.03
N VAL A 179 2.59 6.35 1.21
CA VAL A 179 3.39 5.17 1.54
C VAL A 179 2.71 4.29 2.58
N GLY A 180 2.81 2.97 2.41
CA GLY A 180 2.36 1.96 3.36
C GLY A 180 3.53 1.37 4.15
N ILE A 181 3.45 1.41 5.48
CA ILE A 181 4.50 0.92 6.38
C ILE A 181 3.90 -0.08 7.36
N GLY A 182 4.25 -1.34 7.21
CA GLY A 182 3.81 -2.41 8.11
C GLY A 182 4.93 -2.88 9.04
N SER A 183 5.72 -3.84 8.59
CA SER A 183 6.68 -4.58 9.43
C SER A 183 7.76 -3.72 10.09
N ALA A 184 8.13 -2.59 9.52
CA ALA A 184 9.10 -1.66 10.11
C ALA A 184 8.60 -1.04 11.42
N VAL A 185 7.28 -0.96 11.62
CA VAL A 185 6.64 -0.48 12.84
C VAL A 185 6.22 -1.66 13.71
N ASN A 186 5.46 -2.61 13.17
CA ASN A 186 4.82 -3.69 13.94
C ASN A 186 5.80 -4.64 14.64
N LYS A 187 7.04 -4.77 14.14
CA LYS A 187 8.08 -5.63 14.74
C LYS A 187 8.79 -5.00 15.94
N LEU A 188 8.53 -3.73 16.25
CA LEU A 188 9.27 -3.02 17.31
C LEU A 188 8.86 -3.42 18.73
N ASN A 189 7.67 -3.97 18.94
CA ASN A 189 7.14 -4.39 20.25
C ASN A 189 7.31 -3.35 21.37
N ASN A 190 7.37 -2.05 21.01
CA ASN A 190 7.55 -0.93 21.92
C ASN A 190 6.84 0.30 21.38
N GLU A 191 5.84 0.80 22.10
CA GLU A 191 4.98 1.90 21.66
C GLU A 191 5.77 3.20 21.37
N LEU A 192 6.77 3.53 22.21
CA LEU A 192 7.58 4.72 21.99
C LEU A 192 8.44 4.61 20.73
N ALA A 193 9.01 3.43 20.48
CA ALA A 193 9.78 3.17 19.27
C ALA A 193 8.87 3.20 18.02
N MET A 194 7.66 2.60 18.09
CA MET A 194 6.66 2.67 17.02
C MET A 194 6.28 4.13 16.72
N LEU A 195 5.99 4.92 17.75
CA LEU A 195 5.67 6.33 17.64
C LEU A 195 6.81 7.13 17.00
N ALA A 196 8.05 6.91 17.46
CA ALA A 196 9.22 7.59 16.92
C ALA A 196 9.44 7.26 15.44
N THR A 197 9.32 5.99 15.07
CA THR A 197 9.45 5.54 13.67
C THR A 197 8.40 6.16 12.76
N VAL A 198 7.13 6.17 13.16
CA VAL A 198 6.06 6.80 12.36
C VAL A 198 6.29 8.30 12.20
N LYS A 199 6.76 8.99 13.28
CA LYS A 199 7.13 10.41 13.19
C LYS A 199 8.29 10.65 12.25
N GLY A 200 9.34 9.84 12.29
CA GLY A 200 10.50 9.94 11.40
C GLY A 200 10.09 9.77 9.93
N LEU A 201 9.26 8.76 9.63
CA LEU A 201 8.71 8.53 8.28
C LEU A 201 7.88 9.75 7.80
N ARG A 202 7.02 10.30 8.65
CA ARG A 202 6.24 11.51 8.33
C ARG A 202 7.14 12.72 8.06
N GLN A 203 8.18 12.91 8.86
CA GLN A 203 9.15 14.00 8.67
C GLN A 203 9.90 13.85 7.35
N ALA A 204 10.28 12.61 6.97
CA ALA A 204 10.95 12.34 5.70
C ALA A 204 10.07 12.71 4.49
N ILE A 205 8.76 12.40 4.52
CA ILE A 205 7.79 12.83 3.50
C ILE A 205 7.72 14.36 3.43
N ASN A 206 7.47 15.01 4.56
CA ASN A 206 7.26 16.46 4.63
C ASN A 206 8.49 17.24 4.16
N SER A 207 9.69 16.79 4.55
CA SER A 207 10.94 17.43 4.15
C SER A 207 11.18 17.35 2.64
N PHE A 208 10.82 16.23 2.01
CA PHE A 208 10.93 16.06 0.57
C PHE A 208 9.93 16.96 -0.19
N GLN A 209 8.69 17.08 0.27
CA GLN A 209 7.67 17.93 -0.35
C GLN A 209 8.05 19.42 -0.28
N LEU A 210 8.62 19.89 0.83
CA LEU A 210 9.12 21.26 0.97
C LEU A 210 10.20 21.59 -0.06
N VAL A 211 11.19 20.69 -0.25
CA VAL A 211 12.27 20.87 -1.23
C VAL A 211 11.73 20.89 -2.65
N SER A 212 10.77 20.05 -2.97
CA SER A 212 10.14 19.99 -4.30
C SER A 212 9.41 21.30 -4.64
N THR A 213 8.77 21.93 -3.67
CA THR A 213 8.02 23.19 -3.87
C THR A 213 8.96 24.39 -4.06
N ILE A 214 10.16 24.38 -3.49
CA ILE A 214 11.15 25.47 -3.62
C ILE A 214 11.83 25.46 -5.00
N ASN A 215 11.88 24.29 -5.65
CA ASN A 215 12.59 24.09 -6.94
C ASN A 215 11.65 24.18 -8.17
N GLN A 216 10.41 24.55 -7.98
CA GLN A 216 9.43 24.89 -9.03
C GLN A 216 9.27 26.40 -9.16
#